data_56700a5f130bbd8717e229ff5c3791b8
#
_entry.id   56700a5f130bbd8717e229ff5c3791b8
#
_cell.length_a   1.000
_cell.length_b   1.000
_cell.length_c   1.000
_cell.angle_alpha   90.00
_cell.angle_beta   90.00
_cell.angle_gamma   90.00
#
_symmetry.space_group_name_H-M   'P 1'
#
loop_
_entity.id
_entity.type
_entity.pdbx_description
1 polymer ?
#
loop_
_entity_poly.entity_id
_entity_poly.type
_entity_poly.pdbx_seq_one_letter_code
_entity_poly.pdbx_strand_id
1 'polypeptide(L)'
;LWYTDVAETRVNDRLAANSALELLEDHLFLDLRAGATRVNASPTGRYAGDGISGDLTQSYFFGASPTWRQHFGGYADGLLRYSFERVIYTNQDRIEDRYASSPYYDRYAGYGSNSNSHAFEAGLESGRRFSTFGWSLHHSDRKVDYDESGVEDPNFRRTHGRITYPLHRLFDVYVGAGYDDNDYDRSQGNGDGKGWSWETGGTWRPREKSQLTLGGGDRYFGHFWNLDLRHQTRRTAWTARYSEDVTTSRDLLRERQLVTLTDPFGNPIVDPLTQDPLLVPIDIPSPTSDTILN
;
A
#
# COMPACT_ATOMS: atom_id res chain seq x y z
N LEU A 1 34.24 -5.16 -35.97
CA LEU A 1 33.52 -5.35 -34.72
C LEU A 1 32.27 -6.17 -35.00
N TRP A 2 32.32 -7.48 -34.71
CA TRP A 2 31.18 -8.37 -34.86
C TRP A 2 30.42 -8.35 -33.49
N TYR A 3 29.26 -7.77 -33.46
CA TYR A 3 28.32 -7.95 -32.40
C TYR A 3 27.56 -9.25 -32.64
N THR A 4 27.96 -10.33 -32.01
CA THR A 4 27.15 -11.54 -31.84
C THR A 4 26.47 -11.45 -30.48
N ASP A 5 25.54 -10.56 -30.34
CA ASP A 5 24.63 -10.61 -29.21
C ASP A 5 23.49 -11.53 -29.61
N VAL A 6 23.57 -12.76 -29.16
CA VAL A 6 22.49 -13.74 -29.29
C VAL A 6 21.37 -13.21 -28.36
N ALA A 7 20.35 -12.63 -28.94
CA ALA A 7 19.16 -12.25 -28.19
C ALA A 7 18.59 -13.51 -27.51
N GLU A 8 18.85 -13.68 -26.23
CA GLU A 8 18.20 -14.72 -25.44
C GLU A 8 16.68 -14.49 -25.52
N THR A 9 15.96 -15.46 -26.06
CA THR A 9 14.50 -15.43 -26.02
C THR A 9 14.05 -15.59 -24.58
N ARG A 10 13.65 -14.50 -23.93
CA ARG A 10 13.13 -14.51 -22.57
C ARG A 10 11.60 -14.55 -22.63
N VAL A 11 11.02 -15.57 -22.03
CA VAL A 11 9.58 -15.64 -21.82
C VAL A 11 9.21 -14.68 -20.70
N ASN A 12 8.22 -13.84 -20.92
CA ASN A 12 7.73 -12.86 -19.98
C ASN A 12 6.31 -13.20 -19.59
N ASP A 13 6.11 -13.55 -18.34
CA ASP A 13 4.80 -13.84 -17.81
C ASP A 13 4.17 -12.56 -17.27
N ARG A 14 2.94 -12.29 -17.69
CA ARG A 14 2.10 -11.26 -17.11
C ARG A 14 0.77 -11.89 -16.73
N LEU A 15 0.43 -11.82 -15.46
CA LEU A 15 -0.81 -12.33 -14.91
C LEU A 15 -1.33 -11.33 -13.87
N ALA A 16 -2.63 -11.06 -13.91
CA ALA A 16 -3.35 -10.43 -12.82
C ALA A 16 -4.67 -11.17 -12.64
N ALA A 17 -4.87 -11.74 -11.48
CA ALA A 17 -6.07 -12.46 -11.10
C ALA A 17 -6.53 -11.96 -9.72
N ASN A 18 -7.79 -11.55 -9.63
CA ASN A 18 -8.44 -11.16 -8.39
C ASN A 18 -9.77 -11.90 -8.31
N SER A 19 -10.11 -12.36 -7.12
CA SER A 19 -11.40 -12.99 -6.83
C SER A 19 -11.88 -12.53 -5.47
N ALA A 20 -13.14 -12.13 -5.38
CA ALA A 20 -13.82 -11.83 -4.14
C ALA A 20 -14.95 -12.85 -3.97
N LEU A 21 -14.93 -13.56 -2.87
CA LEU A 21 -15.89 -14.60 -2.52
C LEU A 21 -16.61 -14.20 -1.25
N GLU A 22 -17.92 -14.28 -1.26
CA GLU A 22 -18.73 -14.19 -0.06
C GLU A 22 -19.01 -15.60 0.44
N LEU A 23 -18.40 -15.98 1.59
CA LEU A 23 -18.51 -17.31 2.16
C LEU A 23 -19.67 -17.44 3.13
N LEU A 24 -20.02 -16.34 3.79
CA LEU A 24 -21.18 -16.21 4.65
C LEU A 24 -21.82 -14.86 4.40
N GLU A 25 -23.10 -14.85 4.06
CA GLU A 25 -23.90 -13.68 3.67
C GLU A 25 -23.68 -12.51 4.65
N ASP A 26 -23.27 -11.38 4.13
CA ASP A 26 -22.97 -10.13 4.83
C ASP A 26 -21.87 -10.19 5.91
N HIS A 27 -21.26 -11.36 6.18
CA HIS A 27 -20.35 -11.53 7.31
C HIS A 27 -18.94 -11.94 6.94
N LEU A 28 -18.76 -12.98 6.12
CA LEU A 28 -17.43 -13.53 5.82
C LEU A 28 -17.13 -13.48 4.34
N PHE A 29 -16.09 -12.72 4.02
CA PHE A 29 -15.57 -12.54 2.67
C PHE A 29 -14.16 -13.11 2.57
N LEU A 30 -13.79 -13.58 1.39
CA LEU A 30 -12.44 -14.05 1.08
C LEU A 30 -11.98 -13.41 -0.23
N ASP A 31 -10.96 -12.55 -0.14
CA ASP A 31 -10.29 -12.00 -1.29
C ASP A 31 -9.07 -12.84 -1.64
N LEU A 32 -8.96 -13.25 -2.91
CA LEU A 32 -7.81 -13.95 -3.44
C LEU A 32 -7.16 -13.10 -4.52
N ARG A 33 -5.84 -13.01 -4.50
CA ARG A 33 -5.05 -12.25 -5.46
C ARG A 33 -3.87 -13.10 -5.94
N ALA A 34 -3.61 -13.07 -7.23
CA ALA A 34 -2.41 -13.67 -7.80
C ALA A 34 -1.94 -12.84 -8.99
N GLY A 35 -0.65 -12.75 -9.18
CA GLY A 35 -0.10 -12.03 -10.29
C GLY A 35 1.33 -12.41 -10.61
N ALA A 36 1.72 -12.06 -11.83
CA ALA A 36 3.08 -12.18 -12.33
C ALA A 36 3.44 -10.90 -13.08
N THR A 37 4.58 -10.32 -12.75
CA THR A 37 5.05 -9.08 -13.38
C THR A 37 6.56 -9.00 -13.36
N ARG A 38 7.12 -8.11 -14.18
CA ARG A 38 8.55 -7.82 -14.18
C ARG A 38 8.86 -6.59 -13.34
N VAL A 39 9.93 -6.70 -12.59
CA VAL A 39 10.45 -5.61 -11.76
C VAL A 39 11.92 -5.38 -12.07
N ASN A 40 12.42 -4.17 -11.81
CA ASN A 40 13.86 -3.94 -11.84
C ASN A 40 14.53 -4.75 -10.73
N ALA A 41 15.57 -5.49 -11.09
CA ALA A 41 16.42 -6.17 -10.13
C ALA A 41 17.31 -5.20 -9.33
N SER A 42 17.38 -3.94 -9.76
CA SER A 42 18.15 -2.88 -9.12
C SER A 42 17.26 -1.70 -8.75
N PRO A 43 17.29 -1.21 -7.50
CA PRO A 43 16.56 -0.01 -7.10
C PRO A 43 17.08 1.25 -7.78
N THR A 44 18.35 1.26 -8.22
CA THR A 44 19.01 2.37 -8.93
C THR A 44 19.20 2.11 -10.42
N GLY A 45 18.75 0.94 -10.91
CA GLY A 45 18.90 0.54 -12.32
C GLY A 45 18.09 1.44 -13.26
N ARG A 46 18.62 1.70 -14.44
CA ARG A 46 17.87 2.41 -15.48
C ARG A 46 16.67 1.55 -15.89
N TYR A 47 15.51 2.16 -15.94
CA TYR A 47 14.34 1.51 -16.50
C TYR A 47 14.56 1.30 -18.01
N ALA A 48 14.59 0.06 -18.45
CA ALA A 48 14.60 -0.27 -19.86
C ALA A 48 13.17 -0.61 -20.31
N GLY A 49 12.50 0.39 -20.87
CA GLY A 49 11.12 0.24 -21.37
C GLY A 49 10.98 -0.78 -22.54
N ASP A 50 12.10 -1.19 -23.11
CA ASP A 50 12.18 -2.15 -24.23
C ASP A 50 12.28 -3.62 -23.79
N GLY A 51 12.39 -3.88 -22.49
CA GLY A 51 12.47 -5.25 -21.95
C GLY A 51 13.77 -6.01 -22.25
N ILE A 52 14.78 -5.32 -22.80
CA ILE A 52 16.08 -5.92 -23.21
C ILE A 52 17.14 -5.79 -22.11
N SER A 53 16.90 -4.93 -21.11
CA SER A 53 17.83 -4.74 -20.00
C SER A 53 18.01 -6.02 -19.18
N GLY A 54 19.26 -6.37 -18.90
CA GLY A 54 19.63 -7.52 -18.04
C GLY A 54 19.24 -7.36 -16.56
N ASP A 55 18.69 -6.21 -16.18
CA ASP A 55 18.35 -5.84 -14.81
C ASP A 55 16.87 -6.11 -14.45
N LEU A 56 16.12 -6.80 -15.30
CA LEU A 56 14.75 -7.17 -15.03
C LEU A 56 14.65 -8.58 -14.45
N THR A 57 13.90 -8.73 -13.37
CA THR A 57 13.52 -10.01 -12.77
C THR A 57 12.02 -10.22 -12.84
N GLN A 58 11.58 -11.47 -12.86
CA GLN A 58 10.17 -11.82 -12.81
C GLN A 58 9.74 -11.93 -11.34
N SER A 59 8.65 -11.28 -11.00
CA SER A 59 8.02 -11.36 -9.68
C SER A 59 6.67 -12.06 -9.79
N TYR A 60 6.42 -12.99 -8.88
CA TYR A 60 5.14 -13.66 -8.70
C TYR A 60 4.60 -13.31 -7.32
N PHE A 61 3.32 -13.04 -7.22
CA PHE A 61 2.69 -12.87 -5.92
C PHE A 61 1.39 -13.66 -5.82
N PHE A 62 1.11 -14.11 -4.63
CA PHE A 62 -0.13 -14.74 -4.24
C PHE A 62 -0.58 -14.20 -2.89
N GLY A 63 -1.86 -13.87 -2.75
CA GLY A 63 -2.44 -13.36 -1.50
C GLY A 63 -3.83 -13.91 -1.25
N ALA A 64 -4.16 -14.06 0.03
CA ALA A 64 -5.47 -14.44 0.53
C ALA A 64 -5.83 -13.58 1.75
N SER A 65 -7.03 -13.02 1.74
CA SER A 65 -7.48 -12.10 2.80
C SER A 65 -8.91 -12.43 3.23
N PRO A 66 -9.12 -13.33 4.21
CA PRO A 66 -10.40 -13.46 4.87
C PRO A 66 -10.75 -12.19 5.66
N THR A 67 -11.99 -11.74 5.49
CA THR A 67 -12.53 -10.55 6.15
C THR A 67 -13.87 -10.90 6.82
N TRP A 68 -13.94 -10.68 8.12
CA TRP A 68 -15.18 -10.79 8.88
C TRP A 68 -15.76 -9.39 9.10
N ARG A 69 -17.03 -9.21 8.80
CA ARG A 69 -17.79 -7.99 9.09
C ARG A 69 -18.92 -8.29 10.08
N GLN A 70 -19.13 -7.40 11.03
CA GLN A 70 -20.17 -7.55 12.03
C GLN A 70 -20.86 -6.23 12.31
N HIS A 71 -22.17 -6.20 12.14
CA HIS A 71 -23.01 -5.08 12.54
C HIS A 71 -23.50 -5.27 13.97
N PHE A 72 -23.22 -4.32 14.83
CA PHE A 72 -23.71 -4.29 16.22
C PHE A 72 -24.95 -3.38 16.32
N GLY A 73 -25.93 -3.65 15.45
CA GLY A 73 -27.15 -2.85 15.34
C GLY A 73 -26.84 -1.42 14.89
N GLY A 74 -27.38 -0.41 15.58
CA GLY A 74 -27.08 1.00 15.28
C GLY A 74 -25.89 1.57 16.04
N TYR A 75 -25.18 0.78 16.85
CA TYR A 75 -24.12 1.28 17.73
C TYR A 75 -22.76 1.29 17.06
N ALA A 76 -22.39 0.19 16.41
CA ALA A 76 -21.09 0.09 15.78
C ALA A 76 -21.11 -0.91 14.61
N ASP A 77 -20.16 -0.71 13.69
CA ASP A 77 -19.80 -1.64 12.62
C ASP A 77 -18.37 -2.10 12.86
N GLY A 78 -18.18 -3.43 12.87
CA GLY A 78 -16.90 -4.07 13.14
C GLY A 78 -16.35 -4.77 11.91
N LEU A 79 -15.03 -4.72 11.75
CA LEU A 79 -14.28 -5.42 10.71
C LEU A 79 -13.08 -6.11 11.33
N LEU A 80 -12.87 -7.37 10.98
CA LEU A 80 -11.63 -8.10 11.23
C LEU A 80 -11.13 -8.66 9.91
N ARG A 81 -9.89 -8.38 9.57
CA ARG A 81 -9.23 -8.89 8.37
C ARG A 81 -7.90 -9.51 8.74
N TYR A 82 -7.64 -10.66 8.18
CA TYR A 82 -6.29 -11.22 8.13
C TYR A 82 -5.87 -11.29 6.67
N SER A 83 -4.63 -10.91 6.37
CA SER A 83 -4.10 -10.97 5.01
C SER A 83 -2.77 -11.73 5.04
N PHE A 84 -2.69 -12.73 4.20
CA PHE A 84 -1.44 -13.43 3.90
C PHE A 84 -1.02 -13.11 2.48
N GLU A 85 0.26 -12.86 2.26
CA GLU A 85 0.80 -12.65 0.93
C GLU A 85 2.21 -13.19 0.79
N ARG A 86 2.45 -13.98 -0.24
CA ARG A 86 3.75 -14.47 -0.68
C ARG A 86 4.19 -13.73 -1.93
N VAL A 87 5.45 -13.28 -1.95
CA VAL A 87 6.12 -12.74 -3.13
C VAL A 87 7.35 -13.59 -3.42
N ILE A 88 7.54 -13.95 -4.68
CA ILE A 88 8.65 -14.78 -5.16
C ILE A 88 9.29 -14.07 -6.35
N TYR A 89 10.61 -13.92 -6.32
CA TYR A 89 11.40 -13.39 -7.43
C TYR A 89 12.22 -14.49 -8.08
N THR A 90 12.24 -14.52 -9.41
CA THR A 90 13.16 -15.39 -10.14
C THR A 90 14.52 -14.72 -10.27
N ASN A 91 15.61 -15.51 -10.19
CA ASN A 91 16.99 -15.03 -10.26
C ASN A 91 17.46 -14.19 -9.04
N GLN A 92 17.01 -14.55 -7.86
CA GLN A 92 17.45 -13.94 -6.59
C GLN A 92 18.98 -13.94 -6.45
N ASP A 93 19.64 -15.05 -6.75
CA ASP A 93 21.12 -15.20 -6.70
C ASP A 93 21.86 -14.11 -7.50
N ARG A 94 21.29 -13.66 -8.62
CA ARG A 94 21.90 -12.60 -9.44
C ARG A 94 21.79 -11.22 -8.81
N ILE A 95 20.78 -11.01 -7.97
CA ILE A 95 20.55 -9.76 -7.24
C ILE A 95 21.53 -9.70 -6.09
N GLU A 96 21.64 -10.78 -5.31
CA GLU A 96 22.56 -10.91 -4.17
C GLU A 96 24.02 -10.75 -4.61
N ASP A 97 24.47 -11.49 -5.62
CA ASP A 97 25.85 -11.44 -6.13
C ASP A 97 26.26 -10.03 -6.61
N ARG A 98 25.34 -9.29 -7.20
CA ARG A 98 25.61 -7.95 -7.73
C ARG A 98 25.80 -6.90 -6.65
N TYR A 99 25.09 -7.04 -5.52
CA TYR A 99 25.10 -6.06 -4.42
C TYR A 99 25.93 -6.48 -3.23
N ALA A 100 26.29 -7.75 -3.08
CA ALA A 100 27.09 -8.26 -1.97
C ALA A 100 28.42 -7.49 -1.75
N SER A 101 28.98 -6.91 -2.82
CA SER A 101 30.18 -6.08 -2.75
C SER A 101 29.93 -4.57 -2.71
N SER A 102 28.67 -4.15 -2.68
CA SER A 102 28.29 -2.73 -2.64
C SER A 102 28.39 -2.17 -1.22
N PRO A 103 29.02 -1.00 -0.99
CA PRO A 103 28.99 -0.35 0.32
C PRO A 103 27.59 0.11 0.75
N TYR A 104 26.60 -0.04 -0.12
CA TYR A 104 25.20 0.28 0.11
C TYR A 104 24.33 -0.97 0.25
N TYR A 105 24.93 -2.16 0.43
CA TYR A 105 24.20 -3.42 0.55
C TYR A 105 23.13 -3.35 1.64
N ASP A 106 23.49 -2.85 2.82
CA ASP A 106 22.55 -2.71 3.96
C ASP A 106 21.34 -1.82 3.66
N ARG A 107 21.47 -0.88 2.72
CA ARG A 107 20.35 0.00 2.28
C ARG A 107 19.29 -0.71 1.48
N TYR A 108 19.67 -1.78 0.80
CA TYR A 108 18.83 -2.50 -0.13
C TYR A 108 18.59 -3.93 0.31
N ALA A 109 18.96 -4.26 1.54
CA ALA A 109 18.69 -5.55 2.14
C ALA A 109 17.18 -5.87 2.02
N GLY A 110 16.85 -7.08 1.56
CA GLY A 110 15.51 -7.50 1.28
C GLY A 110 14.90 -6.99 -0.06
N TYR A 111 15.64 -6.17 -0.83
CA TYR A 111 15.16 -5.74 -2.15
C TYR A 111 15.23 -6.91 -3.16
N GLY A 112 14.05 -7.30 -3.65
CA GLY A 112 13.95 -8.46 -4.57
C GLY A 112 14.07 -9.81 -3.87
N SER A 113 14.09 -9.86 -2.54
CA SER A 113 14.06 -11.10 -1.77
C SER A 113 12.65 -11.69 -1.70
N ASN A 114 12.58 -13.02 -1.75
CA ASN A 114 11.34 -13.71 -1.48
C ASN A 114 10.85 -13.41 -0.07
N SER A 115 9.56 -13.24 0.09
CA SER A 115 9.01 -12.86 1.39
C SER A 115 7.57 -13.29 1.60
N ASN A 116 7.21 -13.51 2.86
CA ASN A 116 5.85 -13.65 3.32
C ASN A 116 5.43 -12.36 4.04
N SER A 117 4.19 -11.95 3.90
CA SER A 117 3.60 -10.90 4.70
C SER A 117 2.36 -11.41 5.39
N HIS A 118 2.27 -11.14 6.66
CA HIS A 118 1.12 -11.41 7.50
C HIS A 118 0.60 -10.09 8.02
N ALA A 119 -0.65 -9.76 7.74
CA ALA A 119 -1.26 -8.56 8.27
C ALA A 119 -2.58 -8.89 8.96
N PHE A 120 -2.79 -8.32 10.12
CA PHE A 120 -4.04 -8.36 10.87
C PHE A 120 -4.57 -6.95 11.01
N GLU A 121 -5.85 -6.76 10.72
CA GLU A 121 -6.55 -5.49 10.85
C GLU A 121 -7.82 -5.69 11.64
N ALA A 122 -8.07 -4.83 12.61
CA ALA A 122 -9.31 -4.74 13.36
C ALA A 122 -9.83 -3.32 13.33
N GLY A 123 -11.07 -3.14 12.93
CA GLY A 123 -11.73 -1.84 12.84
C GLY A 123 -13.07 -1.87 13.59
N LEU A 124 -13.36 -0.78 14.27
CA LEU A 124 -14.69 -0.47 14.82
C LEU A 124 -15.04 0.95 14.43
N GLU A 125 -16.22 1.13 13.87
CA GLU A 125 -16.74 2.45 13.48
C GLU A 125 -18.08 2.70 14.13
N SER A 126 -18.38 3.96 14.41
CA SER A 126 -19.67 4.37 14.99
C SER A 126 -20.82 4.07 14.05
N GLY A 127 -21.83 3.42 14.58
CA GLY A 127 -23.08 3.15 13.86
C GLY A 127 -24.02 4.36 13.76
N ARG A 128 -25.15 4.17 13.11
CA ARG A 128 -26.15 5.22 12.80
C ARG A 128 -26.76 5.95 14.01
N ARG A 129 -26.60 5.43 15.23
CA ARG A 129 -27.04 6.10 16.45
C ARG A 129 -26.19 7.32 16.81
N PHE A 130 -24.97 7.39 16.32
CA PHE A 130 -24.04 8.52 16.53
C PHE A 130 -24.24 9.57 15.44
N SER A 131 -25.38 10.28 15.47
CA SER A 131 -25.71 11.29 14.46
C SER A 131 -25.01 12.64 14.67
N THR A 132 -24.56 12.90 15.91
CA THR A 132 -23.93 14.18 16.26
C THR A 132 -22.40 14.14 16.04
N PHE A 133 -21.79 13.00 16.23
CA PHE A 133 -20.35 12.80 16.00
C PHE A 133 -20.11 11.34 15.58
N GLY A 134 -19.08 11.10 14.80
CA GLY A 134 -18.60 9.77 14.48
C GLY A 134 -17.35 9.45 15.31
N TRP A 135 -17.12 8.19 15.57
CA TRP A 135 -15.86 7.70 16.13
C TRP A 135 -15.42 6.45 15.39
N SER A 136 -14.12 6.23 15.34
CA SER A 136 -13.53 5.01 14.83
C SER A 136 -12.33 4.59 15.68
N LEU A 137 -12.12 3.29 15.77
CA LEU A 137 -10.93 2.68 16.36
C LEU A 137 -10.39 1.67 15.36
N HIS A 138 -9.11 1.80 15.06
CA HIS A 138 -8.43 0.91 14.11
C HIS A 138 -7.14 0.38 14.73
N HIS A 139 -6.91 -0.92 14.55
CA HIS A 139 -5.68 -1.60 14.92
C HIS A 139 -5.15 -2.37 13.72
N SER A 140 -3.87 -2.22 13.44
CA SER A 140 -3.17 -2.98 12.41
C SER A 140 -1.87 -3.54 12.97
N ASP A 141 -1.58 -4.79 12.63
CA ASP A 141 -0.32 -5.47 12.94
C ASP A 141 0.13 -6.18 11.65
N ARG A 142 1.30 -5.81 11.15
CA ARG A 142 1.83 -6.35 9.91
C ARG A 142 3.28 -6.73 10.06
N LYS A 143 3.56 -8.01 9.80
CA LYS A 143 4.91 -8.58 9.78
C LYS A 143 5.27 -9.01 8.36
N VAL A 144 6.52 -8.74 7.98
CA VAL A 144 7.11 -9.23 6.73
C VAL A 144 8.29 -10.11 7.09
N ASP A 145 8.26 -11.37 6.68
CA ASP A 145 9.34 -12.35 6.87
C ASP A 145 10.06 -12.52 5.52
N TYR A 146 11.34 -12.18 5.47
CA TYR A 146 12.20 -12.37 4.30
C TYR A 146 12.87 -13.74 4.33
N ASP A 147 13.00 -14.40 3.17
CA ASP A 147 13.68 -15.70 3.06
C ASP A 147 15.21 -15.55 3.13
N GLU A 148 15.73 -14.35 2.92
CA GLU A 148 17.15 -14.04 2.91
C GLU A 148 17.72 -13.94 4.33
N SER A 149 18.78 -14.67 4.61
CA SER A 149 19.46 -14.64 5.90
C SER A 149 20.24 -13.33 6.09
N GLY A 150 20.00 -12.64 7.20
CA GLY A 150 20.67 -11.37 7.52
C GLY A 150 19.83 -10.12 7.20
N VAL A 151 18.66 -10.30 6.62
CA VAL A 151 17.66 -9.24 6.49
C VAL A 151 16.76 -9.26 7.71
N GLU A 152 16.58 -8.12 8.36
CA GLU A 152 15.63 -8.01 9.47
C GLU A 152 14.19 -8.07 8.97
N ASP A 153 13.36 -8.79 9.71
CA ASP A 153 11.93 -8.92 9.44
C ASP A 153 11.18 -7.74 10.06
N PRO A 154 10.70 -6.76 9.27
CA PRO A 154 10.00 -5.61 9.82
C PRO A 154 8.62 -5.99 10.35
N ASN A 155 8.29 -5.41 11.50
CA ASN A 155 6.97 -5.50 12.10
C ASN A 155 6.41 -4.08 12.31
N PHE A 156 5.21 -3.82 11.82
CA PHE A 156 4.50 -2.55 11.92
C PHE A 156 3.20 -2.74 12.68
N ARG A 157 3.11 -2.16 13.85
CA ARG A 157 1.91 -2.18 14.67
C ARG A 157 1.42 -0.78 14.94
N ARG A 158 0.15 -0.55 14.71
CA ARG A 158 -0.49 0.74 14.98
C ARG A 158 -1.87 0.55 15.58
N THR A 159 -2.16 1.30 16.62
CA THR A 159 -3.51 1.45 17.17
C THR A 159 -3.89 2.93 17.12
N HIS A 160 -5.02 3.24 16.51
CA HIS A 160 -5.42 4.63 16.28
C HIS A 160 -6.93 4.80 16.49
N GLY A 161 -7.31 5.82 17.23
CA GLY A 161 -8.69 6.24 17.42
C GLY A 161 -8.92 7.63 16.83
N ARG A 162 -10.09 7.86 16.24
CA ARG A 162 -10.48 9.14 15.65
C ARG A 162 -11.89 9.50 16.06
N ILE A 163 -12.13 10.77 16.29
CA ILE A 163 -13.45 11.36 16.46
C ILE A 163 -13.66 12.37 15.34
N THR A 164 -14.82 12.29 14.68
CA THR A 164 -15.20 13.18 13.58
C THR A 164 -16.46 13.94 13.98
N TYR A 165 -16.45 15.24 13.81
CA TYR A 165 -17.56 16.11 14.12
C TYR A 165 -18.01 16.90 12.90
N PRO A 166 -19.27 16.77 12.46
CA PRO A 166 -19.82 17.54 11.35
C PRO A 166 -20.13 18.98 11.83
N LEU A 167 -19.24 19.93 11.51
CA LEU A 167 -19.46 21.34 11.82
C LEU A 167 -20.58 21.94 10.98
N HIS A 168 -20.67 21.50 9.74
CA HIS A 168 -21.67 21.94 8.78
C HIS A 168 -21.93 20.81 7.78
N ARG A 169 -23.08 20.81 7.12
CA ARG A 169 -23.44 19.80 6.09
C ARG A 169 -22.39 19.60 4.98
N LEU A 170 -21.52 20.60 4.80
CA LEU A 170 -20.45 20.60 3.79
C LEU A 170 -19.06 20.42 4.39
N PHE A 171 -18.94 20.45 5.70
CA PHE A 171 -17.63 20.47 6.36
C PHE A 171 -17.60 19.68 7.66
N ASP A 172 -16.72 18.70 7.72
CA ASP A 172 -16.43 17.92 8.91
C ASP A 172 -15.02 18.21 9.40
N VAL A 173 -14.81 18.15 10.69
CA VAL A 173 -13.48 18.17 11.32
C VAL A 173 -13.25 16.86 12.04
N TYR A 174 -11.99 16.47 12.16
CA TYR A 174 -11.61 15.30 12.93
C TYR A 174 -10.38 15.55 13.78
N VAL A 175 -10.29 14.80 14.85
CA VAL A 175 -9.11 14.66 15.71
C VAL A 175 -8.90 13.19 16.01
N GLY A 176 -7.66 12.75 15.99
CA GLY A 176 -7.28 11.39 16.27
C GLY A 176 -6.03 11.32 17.13
N ALA A 177 -5.91 10.20 17.84
CA ALA A 177 -4.71 9.86 18.60
C ALA A 177 -4.45 8.37 18.49
N GLY A 178 -3.17 7.99 18.57
CA GLY A 178 -2.77 6.60 18.42
C GLY A 178 -1.40 6.33 19.04
N TYR A 179 -1.00 5.08 18.90
CA TYR A 179 0.32 4.60 19.29
C TYR A 179 0.87 3.70 18.18
N ASP A 180 2.07 4.01 17.74
CA ASP A 180 2.86 3.23 16.79
C ASP A 180 3.91 2.42 17.56
N ASP A 181 4.06 1.12 17.25
CA ASP A 181 5.06 0.21 17.81
C ASP A 181 5.66 -0.60 16.66
N ASN A 182 6.69 -0.04 16.04
CA ASN A 182 7.30 -0.61 14.85
C ASN A 182 8.69 -1.13 15.18
N ASP A 183 9.00 -2.30 14.62
CA ASP A 183 10.31 -2.94 14.72
C ASP A 183 10.83 -3.19 13.30
N TYR A 184 11.88 -2.46 12.91
CA TYR A 184 12.55 -2.57 11.63
C TYR A 184 13.99 -2.08 11.73
N ASP A 185 14.85 -2.45 10.77
CA ASP A 185 16.26 -2.05 10.75
C ASP A 185 16.40 -0.52 10.76
N ARG A 186 17.08 -0.04 11.77
CA ARG A 186 17.28 1.38 12.08
C ARG A 186 18.67 1.88 11.74
N SER A 187 19.45 1.12 10.98
CA SER A 187 20.85 1.47 10.64
C SER A 187 20.98 2.89 10.07
N GLN A 188 19.87 3.55 9.73
CA GLN A 188 19.84 4.87 9.10
C GLN A 188 18.86 5.89 9.72
N GLY A 189 18.18 5.59 10.83
CA GLY A 189 17.14 6.46 11.42
C GLY A 189 17.34 6.76 12.89
N ASN A 190 17.14 8.02 13.29
CA ASN A 190 17.25 8.54 14.65
C ASN A 190 15.93 8.39 15.43
N GLY A 191 15.29 7.23 15.47
CA GLY A 191 14.05 7.08 16.20
C GLY A 191 13.77 5.65 16.64
N ASP A 192 13.02 5.48 17.74
CA ASP A 192 12.71 4.16 18.30
C ASP A 192 11.62 3.39 17.52
N GLY A 193 11.11 3.92 16.40
CA GLY A 193 9.99 3.31 15.66
C GLY A 193 8.68 3.28 16.46
N LYS A 194 8.71 3.78 17.70
CA LYS A 194 7.63 3.70 18.67
C LYS A 194 7.27 5.08 19.19
N GLY A 195 6.01 5.33 19.38
CA GLY A 195 5.58 6.60 19.95
C GLY A 195 4.11 6.86 19.84
N TRP A 196 3.68 7.84 20.63
CA TRP A 196 2.34 8.39 20.50
C TRP A 196 2.23 9.20 19.22
N SER A 197 1.06 9.15 18.63
CA SER A 197 0.72 9.94 17.44
C SER A 197 -0.56 10.72 17.68
N TRP A 198 -0.68 11.85 17.02
CA TRP A 198 -1.93 12.60 16.95
C TRP A 198 -2.13 13.14 15.54
N GLU A 199 -3.37 13.35 15.18
CA GLU A 199 -3.74 13.95 13.91
C GLU A 199 -4.95 14.86 14.06
N THR A 200 -5.05 15.84 13.18
CA THR A 200 -6.24 16.68 13.04
C THR A 200 -6.43 17.05 11.58
N GLY A 201 -7.65 17.33 11.22
CA GLY A 201 -7.94 17.72 9.85
C GLY A 201 -9.42 18.02 9.62
N GLY A 202 -9.74 18.19 8.35
CA GLY A 202 -11.10 18.43 7.92
C GLY A 202 -11.39 17.93 6.54
N THR A 203 -12.66 17.66 6.28
CA THR A 203 -13.19 17.26 4.98
C THR A 203 -14.21 18.29 4.52
N TRP A 204 -13.95 18.89 3.37
CA TRP A 204 -14.85 19.83 2.71
C TRP A 204 -15.52 19.21 1.49
N ARG A 205 -16.84 19.24 1.46
CA ARG A 205 -17.68 18.70 0.37
C ARG A 205 -18.53 19.78 -0.26
N PRO A 206 -17.96 20.68 -1.07
CA PRO A 206 -18.73 21.80 -1.65
C PRO A 206 -19.86 21.34 -2.57
N ARG A 207 -19.74 20.15 -3.16
CA ARG A 207 -20.74 19.51 -4.04
C ARG A 207 -20.67 17.99 -3.85
N GLU A 208 -21.72 17.28 -4.25
CA GLU A 208 -21.80 15.81 -4.18
C GLU A 208 -20.61 15.06 -4.82
N LYS A 209 -20.06 15.63 -5.89
CA LYS A 209 -18.93 15.06 -6.64
C LYS A 209 -17.60 15.77 -6.39
N SER A 210 -17.50 16.49 -5.30
CA SER A 210 -16.28 17.24 -4.96
C SER A 210 -15.99 17.10 -3.48
N GLN A 211 -14.81 16.58 -3.16
CA GLN A 211 -14.35 16.38 -1.79
C GLN A 211 -12.89 16.77 -1.70
N LEU A 212 -12.54 17.51 -0.67
CA LEU A 212 -11.19 17.82 -0.27
C LEU A 212 -11.02 17.45 1.20
N THR A 213 -10.12 16.53 1.48
CA THR A 213 -9.68 16.21 2.84
C THR A 213 -8.26 16.69 3.02
N LEU A 214 -8.04 17.46 4.07
CA LEU A 214 -6.72 17.92 4.49
C LEU A 214 -6.53 17.55 5.95
N GLY A 215 -5.34 17.07 6.27
CA GLY A 215 -4.98 16.75 7.63
C GLY A 215 -3.49 16.80 7.85
N GLY A 216 -3.10 16.73 9.10
CA GLY A 216 -1.72 16.64 9.51
C GLY A 216 -1.63 16.31 10.99
N GLY A 217 -0.43 15.98 11.41
CA GLY A 217 -0.19 15.56 12.78
C GLY A 217 1.28 15.30 13.03
N ASP A 218 1.51 14.53 14.07
CA ASP A 218 2.85 14.10 14.47
C ASP A 218 2.84 12.61 14.77
N ARG A 219 3.88 11.92 14.31
CA ARG A 219 4.12 10.51 14.55
C ARG A 219 5.57 10.30 14.99
N TYR A 220 5.95 9.07 15.32
CA TYR A 220 7.30 8.72 15.73
C TYR A 220 8.42 9.13 14.76
N PHE A 221 8.10 9.34 13.48
CA PHE A 221 9.04 9.82 12.45
C PHE A 221 9.00 11.35 12.24
N GLY A 222 8.13 12.08 12.92
CA GLY A 222 7.96 13.53 12.84
C GLY A 222 6.63 13.97 12.30
N HIS A 223 6.57 15.21 11.84
CA HIS A 223 5.36 15.81 11.28
C HIS A 223 4.99 15.14 9.96
N PHE A 224 3.71 14.98 9.73
CA PHE A 224 3.18 14.47 8.46
C PHE A 224 1.96 15.27 8.00
N TRP A 225 1.74 15.24 6.69
CA TRP A 225 0.58 15.84 6.06
C TRP A 225 -0.12 14.82 5.18
N ASN A 226 -1.42 14.96 5.06
CA ASN A 226 -2.22 14.20 4.11
C ASN A 226 -3.16 15.13 3.34
N LEU A 227 -3.35 14.82 2.06
CA LEU A 227 -4.30 15.47 1.18
C LEU A 227 -4.98 14.41 0.33
N ASP A 228 -6.29 14.46 0.26
CA ASP A 228 -7.09 13.70 -0.71
C ASP A 228 -8.07 14.69 -1.36
N LEU A 229 -7.87 14.92 -2.65
CA LEU A 229 -8.74 15.76 -3.49
C LEU A 229 -9.41 14.87 -4.52
N ARG A 230 -10.73 14.94 -4.56
CA ARG A 230 -11.56 14.38 -5.64
C ARG A 230 -12.49 15.48 -6.12
N HIS A 231 -12.42 15.76 -7.39
CA HIS A 231 -13.31 16.76 -8.00
C HIS A 231 -13.76 16.29 -9.38
N GLN A 232 -15.05 16.16 -9.56
CA GLN A 232 -15.66 15.72 -10.82
C GLN A 232 -16.64 16.76 -11.31
N THR A 233 -16.48 17.15 -12.55
CA THR A 233 -17.42 17.96 -13.32
C THR A 233 -18.01 17.12 -14.45
N ARG A 234 -18.88 17.73 -15.28
CA ARG A 234 -19.43 17.04 -16.46
C ARG A 234 -18.33 16.63 -17.47
N ARG A 235 -17.20 17.30 -17.49
CA ARG A 235 -16.16 17.13 -18.52
C ARG A 235 -14.78 16.82 -17.98
N THR A 236 -14.56 16.95 -16.68
CA THR A 236 -13.25 16.75 -16.06
C THR A 236 -13.37 16.00 -14.75
N ALA A 237 -12.42 15.11 -14.49
CA ALA A 237 -12.21 14.48 -13.19
C ALA A 237 -10.78 14.76 -12.73
N TRP A 238 -10.64 15.22 -11.49
CA TRP A 238 -9.37 15.50 -10.84
C TRP A 238 -9.25 14.67 -9.59
N THR A 239 -8.16 13.97 -9.47
CA THR A 239 -7.79 13.27 -8.24
C THR A 239 -6.37 13.65 -7.90
N ALA A 240 -6.14 14.08 -6.66
CA ALA A 240 -4.80 14.29 -6.13
C ALA A 240 -4.74 13.69 -4.74
N ARG A 241 -3.69 12.92 -4.48
CA ARG A 241 -3.43 12.33 -3.17
C ARG A 241 -1.99 12.59 -2.77
N TYR A 242 -1.81 13.01 -1.54
CA TYR A 242 -0.51 13.13 -0.89
C TYR A 242 -0.60 12.50 0.50
N SER A 243 0.36 11.67 0.84
CA SER A 243 0.48 11.06 2.16
C SER A 243 1.95 10.79 2.47
N GLU A 244 2.29 10.94 3.73
CA GLU A 244 3.62 10.62 4.26
C GLU A 244 3.48 9.43 5.19
N ASP A 245 4.21 8.35 4.89
CA ASP A 245 4.24 7.14 5.72
C ASP A 245 5.54 6.39 5.52
N VAL A 246 5.90 5.56 6.48
CA VAL A 246 7.03 4.64 6.37
C VAL A 246 6.58 3.37 5.66
N THR A 247 7.35 2.94 4.68
CA THR A 247 7.03 1.78 3.85
C THR A 247 8.24 0.87 3.68
N THR A 248 8.00 -0.38 3.33
CA THR A 248 9.07 -1.33 3.04
C THR A 248 9.50 -1.28 1.58
N SER A 249 10.74 -1.72 1.27
CA SER A 249 11.21 -1.89 -0.11
C SER A 249 10.31 -2.82 -0.92
N ARG A 250 9.77 -3.86 -0.28
CA ARG A 250 8.78 -4.78 -0.86
C ARG A 250 7.52 -4.04 -1.32
N ASP A 251 6.98 -3.16 -0.49
CA ASP A 251 5.77 -2.39 -0.81
C ASP A 251 6.01 -1.37 -1.89
N LEU A 252 7.15 -0.68 -1.84
CA LEU A 252 7.56 0.25 -2.90
C LEU A 252 7.65 -0.42 -4.26
N LEU A 253 8.22 -1.63 -4.32
CA LEU A 253 8.27 -2.41 -5.56
C LEU A 253 6.87 -2.80 -6.06
N ARG A 254 5.98 -3.10 -5.14
CA ARG A 254 4.63 -3.52 -5.43
C ARG A 254 3.73 -2.35 -5.80
N GLU A 255 3.82 -1.22 -5.10
CA GLU A 255 3.01 -0.03 -5.36
C GLU A 255 3.29 0.56 -6.76
N ARG A 256 4.52 0.47 -7.24
CA ARG A 256 4.89 0.87 -8.60
C ARG A 256 4.24 0.03 -9.70
N GLN A 257 3.68 -1.11 -9.35
CA GLN A 257 3.13 -2.08 -10.31
C GLN A 257 1.61 -2.04 -10.39
N LEU A 258 0.93 -1.41 -9.45
CA LEU A 258 -0.52 -1.42 -9.36
C LEU A 258 -1.08 -0.05 -9.72
N VAL A 259 -1.82 0.02 -10.81
CA VAL A 259 -2.57 1.20 -11.23
C VAL A 259 -4.05 0.90 -11.23
N THR A 260 -4.84 1.86 -10.82
CA THR A 260 -6.29 1.77 -10.87
C THR A 260 -6.75 1.57 -12.31
N LEU A 261 -7.45 0.47 -12.57
CA LEU A 261 -8.10 0.25 -13.85
C LEU A 261 -9.19 1.29 -14.02
N THR A 262 -9.16 2.02 -15.14
CA THR A 262 -10.20 2.99 -15.47
C THR A 262 -10.91 2.59 -16.77
N ASP A 263 -12.19 2.91 -16.84
CA ASP A 263 -12.95 2.81 -18.09
C ASP A 263 -12.47 3.86 -19.11
N PRO A 264 -12.90 3.80 -20.38
CA PRO A 264 -12.53 4.79 -21.40
C PRO A 264 -12.94 6.23 -21.06
N PHE A 265 -13.77 6.42 -20.04
CA PHE A 265 -14.24 7.73 -19.56
C PHE A 265 -13.45 8.21 -18.34
N GLY A 266 -12.44 7.43 -17.88
CA GLY A 266 -11.61 7.79 -16.73
C GLY A 266 -12.22 7.44 -15.36
N ASN A 267 -13.34 6.71 -15.30
CA ASN A 267 -13.90 6.28 -14.04
C ASN A 267 -13.15 5.02 -13.54
N PRO A 268 -12.81 4.93 -12.26
CA PRO A 268 -12.24 3.70 -11.74
C PRO A 268 -13.23 2.54 -11.87
N ILE A 269 -12.77 1.44 -12.42
CA ILE A 269 -13.51 0.19 -12.37
C ILE A 269 -13.37 -0.33 -10.95
N VAL A 270 -14.48 -0.43 -10.24
CA VAL A 270 -14.50 -0.88 -8.85
C VAL A 270 -14.96 -2.33 -8.77
N ASP A 271 -14.45 -3.03 -7.79
CA ASP A 271 -14.95 -4.34 -7.40
C ASP A 271 -16.43 -4.19 -6.96
N PRO A 272 -17.34 -4.96 -7.55
CA PRO A 272 -18.75 -4.85 -7.21
C PRO A 272 -19.08 -5.20 -5.75
N LEU A 273 -18.23 -5.94 -5.06
CA LEU A 273 -18.44 -6.37 -3.67
C LEU A 273 -17.81 -5.40 -2.67
N THR A 274 -16.54 -5.02 -2.88
CA THR A 274 -15.82 -4.17 -1.93
C THR A 274 -15.92 -2.68 -2.23
N GLN A 275 -16.37 -2.31 -3.43
CA GLN A 275 -16.37 -0.94 -3.94
C GLN A 275 -14.97 -0.31 -4.06
N ASP A 276 -13.92 -1.11 -3.88
CA ASP A 276 -12.55 -0.67 -4.04
C ASP A 276 -12.15 -0.63 -5.52
N PRO A 277 -11.30 0.31 -5.92
CA PRO A 277 -10.78 0.36 -7.28
C PRO A 277 -10.01 -0.92 -7.63
N LEU A 278 -10.32 -1.53 -8.76
CA LEU A 278 -9.52 -2.63 -9.30
C LEU A 278 -8.14 -2.11 -9.68
N LEU A 279 -7.12 -2.69 -9.06
CA LEU A 279 -5.73 -2.38 -9.32
C LEU A 279 -5.16 -3.39 -10.32
N VAL A 280 -4.54 -2.90 -11.37
CA VAL A 280 -3.83 -3.74 -12.35
C VAL A 280 -2.35 -3.39 -12.35
N PRO A 281 -1.47 -4.37 -12.51
CA PRO A 281 -0.06 -4.09 -12.68
C PRO A 281 0.18 -3.41 -14.03
N ILE A 282 0.86 -2.27 -14.01
CA ILE A 282 1.32 -1.59 -15.22
C ILE A 282 2.81 -1.31 -15.07
N ASP A 283 3.55 -1.44 -16.18
CA ASP A 283 4.91 -0.93 -16.29
C ASP A 283 4.86 0.59 -16.37
N ILE A 284 4.88 1.26 -15.22
CA ILE A 284 5.04 2.72 -15.18
C ILE A 284 6.53 3.02 -15.13
N PRO A 285 7.07 3.86 -16.04
CA PRO A 285 8.43 4.34 -15.90
C PRO A 285 8.54 5.06 -14.55
N SER A 286 9.45 4.57 -13.68
CA SER A 286 9.72 5.24 -12.42
C SER A 286 10.14 6.67 -12.72
N PRO A 287 9.55 7.68 -12.08
CA PRO A 287 10.14 9.01 -12.06
C PRO A 287 11.55 8.84 -11.48
N THR A 288 12.52 9.48 -12.12
CA THR A 288 13.93 9.48 -11.75
C THR A 288 14.08 9.68 -10.23
N SER A 289 14.86 8.80 -9.61
CA SER A 289 15.05 8.59 -8.18
C SER A 289 15.76 9.74 -7.44
N ASP A 290 15.59 10.98 -7.84
CA ASP A 290 16.27 12.13 -7.21
C ASP A 290 15.57 12.67 -5.95
N THR A 291 14.48 12.06 -5.50
CA THR A 291 13.64 12.63 -4.41
C THR A 291 13.51 11.73 -3.17
N ILE A 292 14.25 10.63 -3.05
CA ILE A 292 14.11 9.68 -1.91
C ILE A 292 15.31 9.74 -0.95
N LEU A 293 16.17 10.71 -1.06
CA LEU A 293 17.28 10.89 -0.12
C LEU A 293 17.24 12.28 0.53
N ASN A 294 16.32 12.46 1.48
CA ASN A 294 16.48 13.43 2.57
C ASN A 294 15.80 12.89 3.80
#